data_9d24a111753fc03388ebf5592213224f
#
_entry.id   9d24a111753fc03388ebf5592213224f
#
_cell.length_a   1.000
_cell.length_b   1.000
_cell.length_c   1.000
_cell.angle_alpha   90.00
_cell.angle_beta   90.00
_cell.angle_gamma   90.00
#
_symmetry.space_group_name_H-M   'P 1'
#
loop_
_entity.id
_entity.type
_entity.pdbx_description
1 polymer ?
#
loop_
_entity_poly.entity_id
_entity_poly.type
_entity_poly.pdbx_seq_one_letter_code
_entity_poly.pdbx_strand_id
1 'polypeptide(L)'
;MSRKKLKVGIIAAEHSGDRLGANLITSMKDLYEVELFGLGGPEVAKLGISSPHNINYQDLQVMGLIDPLLNLRKLLIIRKKLFKLFLQKEIDIFIGVDSPDFNMFFHKKLKKIQVKKSIAN
;
A
#
# COMPACT_ATOMS: atom_id res chain seq x y z
N MET A 1 6.36 -28.53 -0.51
CA MET A 1 6.78 -27.53 -1.50
C MET A 1 6.61 -26.13 -0.94
N SER A 2 7.65 -25.34 -1.02
CA SER A 2 7.57 -23.95 -0.57
C SER A 2 6.80 -23.12 -1.60
N ARG A 3 5.95 -22.22 -1.11
CA ARG A 3 5.24 -21.27 -1.96
C ARG A 3 6.20 -20.21 -2.44
N LYS A 4 5.94 -19.65 -3.62
CA LYS A 4 6.70 -18.54 -4.14
C LYS A 4 6.43 -17.29 -3.28
N LYS A 5 7.49 -16.57 -2.94
CA LYS A 5 7.38 -15.32 -2.19
C LYS A 5 6.82 -14.21 -3.06
N LEU A 6 5.94 -13.41 -2.47
CA LEU A 6 5.34 -12.26 -3.14
C LEU A 6 5.36 -11.07 -2.19
N LYS A 7 6.02 -10.00 -2.61
CA LYS A 7 6.06 -8.75 -1.85
C LYS A 7 4.96 -7.84 -2.35
N VAL A 8 4.02 -7.51 -1.47
CA VAL A 8 2.82 -6.75 -1.81
C VAL A 8 2.84 -5.42 -1.09
N GLY A 9 2.76 -4.33 -1.88
CA GLY A 9 2.47 -3.01 -1.33
C GLY A 9 0.96 -2.81 -1.32
N ILE A 10 0.39 -2.38 -0.21
CA ILE A 10 -1.04 -2.18 -0.08
C ILE A 10 -1.34 -0.86 0.62
N ILE A 11 -2.36 -0.16 0.11
CA ILE A 11 -2.94 1.00 0.78
C ILE A 11 -4.44 0.80 0.82
N ALA A 12 -4.99 0.65 2.02
CA ALA A 12 -6.42 0.48 2.26
C ALA A 12 -6.82 1.49 3.34
N ALA A 13 -7.29 2.67 2.91
CA ALA A 13 -7.49 3.82 3.79
C ALA A 13 -8.86 3.88 4.46
N GLU A 14 -9.84 3.12 4.01
CA GLU A 14 -11.20 3.13 4.53
C GLU A 14 -11.57 1.77 5.13
N HIS A 15 -12.58 1.75 6.01
CA HIS A 15 -13.00 0.50 6.67
C HIS A 15 -13.41 -0.58 5.67
N SER A 16 -14.19 -0.21 4.65
CA SER A 16 -14.59 -1.15 3.59
C SER A 16 -13.39 -1.66 2.81
N GLY A 17 -12.44 -0.77 2.51
CA GLY A 17 -11.20 -1.13 1.82
C GLY A 17 -10.32 -2.05 2.64
N ASP A 18 -10.25 -1.82 3.96
CA ASP A 18 -9.50 -2.67 4.87
C ASP A 18 -10.01 -4.11 4.82
N ARG A 19 -11.33 -4.29 4.89
CA ARG A 19 -11.94 -5.60 4.83
C ARG A 19 -11.73 -6.28 3.47
N LEU A 20 -11.94 -5.54 2.37
CA LEU A 20 -11.71 -6.06 1.02
C LEU A 20 -10.24 -6.43 0.81
N GLY A 21 -9.34 -5.57 1.24
CA GLY A 21 -7.91 -5.82 1.14
C GLY A 21 -7.50 -7.05 1.91
N ALA A 22 -7.98 -7.20 3.14
CA ALA A 22 -7.68 -8.37 3.97
C ALA A 22 -8.18 -9.65 3.33
N ASN A 23 -9.39 -9.64 2.76
CA ASN A 23 -9.94 -10.81 2.08
C ASN A 23 -9.10 -11.19 0.85
N LEU A 24 -8.69 -10.20 0.07
CA LEU A 24 -7.85 -10.44 -1.09
C LEU A 24 -6.50 -11.04 -0.69
N ILE A 25 -5.84 -10.46 0.30
CA ILE A 25 -4.54 -10.96 0.78
C ILE A 25 -4.66 -12.37 1.34
N THR A 26 -5.73 -12.65 2.07
CA THR A 26 -5.99 -14.00 2.61
C THR A 26 -6.07 -15.03 1.48
N SER A 27 -6.76 -14.68 0.38
CA SER A 27 -6.84 -15.54 -0.80
C SER A 27 -5.47 -15.71 -1.47
N MET A 28 -4.68 -14.65 -1.53
CA MET A 28 -3.34 -14.71 -2.12
C MET A 28 -2.39 -15.60 -1.31
N LYS A 29 -2.57 -15.65 0.01
CA LYS A 29 -1.75 -16.50 0.89
C LYS A 29 -1.93 -17.99 0.63
N ASP A 30 -3.02 -18.39 -0.02
CA ASP A 30 -3.21 -19.79 -0.43
C ASP A 30 -2.24 -20.18 -1.54
N LEU A 31 -1.79 -19.21 -2.34
CA LEU A 31 -0.94 -19.46 -3.51
C LEU A 31 0.49 -18.99 -3.31
N TYR A 32 0.70 -17.98 -2.47
CA TYR A 32 2.00 -17.31 -2.30
C TYR A 32 2.34 -17.15 -0.83
N GLU A 33 3.64 -17.07 -0.55
CA GLU A 33 4.12 -16.59 0.74
C GLU A 33 4.17 -15.06 0.65
N VAL A 34 3.16 -14.38 1.23
CA VAL A 34 2.96 -12.95 1.07
C VAL A 34 3.66 -12.16 2.16
N GLU A 35 4.46 -11.16 1.76
CA GLU A 35 4.99 -10.14 2.64
C GLU A 35 4.27 -8.82 2.34
N LEU A 36 3.71 -8.18 3.37
CA LEU A 36 2.91 -6.97 3.22
C LEU A 36 3.65 -5.72 3.68
N PHE A 37 3.58 -4.69 2.85
CA PHE A 37 4.14 -3.37 3.15
C PHE A 37 3.11 -2.29 2.81
N GLY A 38 3.00 -1.25 3.64
CA GLY A 38 2.14 -0.12 3.36
C GLY A 38 1.25 0.28 4.53
N LEU A 39 0.00 0.58 4.23
CA LEU A 39 -0.99 0.98 5.24
C LEU A 39 -2.29 0.21 5.05
N GLY A 40 -2.80 -0.31 6.15
CA GLY A 40 -4.11 -0.93 6.19
C GLY A 40 -4.73 -0.75 7.56
N GLY A 41 -6.02 -1.00 7.67
CA GLY A 41 -6.73 -0.96 8.94
C GLY A 41 -6.51 -2.21 9.77
N PRO A 42 -7.35 -2.41 10.80
CA PRO A 42 -7.17 -3.55 11.72
C PRO A 42 -7.19 -4.92 11.04
N GLU A 43 -8.01 -5.08 10.00
CA GLU A 43 -8.13 -6.39 9.34
C GLU A 43 -6.87 -6.74 8.54
N VAL A 44 -6.31 -5.77 7.79
CA VAL A 44 -5.05 -5.98 7.07
C VAL A 44 -3.90 -6.13 8.06
N ALA A 45 -3.90 -5.34 9.14
CA ALA A 45 -2.84 -5.40 10.15
C ALA A 45 -2.73 -6.77 10.81
N LYS A 46 -3.85 -7.48 10.98
CA LYS A 46 -3.86 -8.85 11.54
C LYS A 46 -3.08 -9.83 10.67
N LEU A 47 -2.90 -9.53 9.39
CA LEU A 47 -2.18 -10.38 8.46
C LEU A 47 -0.67 -10.11 8.47
N GLY A 48 -0.22 -9.13 9.26
CA GLY A 48 1.20 -8.77 9.39
C GLY A 48 1.66 -7.81 8.33
N ILE A 49 1.56 -6.51 8.59
CA ILE A 49 1.97 -5.47 7.66
C ILE A 49 3.12 -4.64 8.23
N SER A 50 4.09 -4.29 7.39
CA SER A 50 5.17 -3.37 7.74
C SER A 50 4.84 -2.00 7.17
N SER A 51 4.76 -0.99 8.04
CA SER A 51 4.42 0.38 7.68
C SER A 51 5.59 1.33 7.91
N PRO A 52 5.62 2.48 7.24
CA PRO A 52 6.64 3.49 7.53
C PRO A 52 6.55 3.95 8.99
N HIS A 53 7.69 4.31 9.55
CA HIS A 53 7.77 4.77 10.93
C HIS A 53 6.89 6.01 11.15
N ASN A 54 6.16 6.04 12.26
CA ASN A 54 5.27 7.14 12.68
C ASN A 54 4.08 7.40 11.75
N ILE A 55 3.72 6.44 10.91
CA ILE A 55 2.52 6.55 10.07
C ILE A 55 1.62 5.36 10.36
N ASN A 56 0.34 5.64 10.58
CA ASN A 56 -0.65 4.60 10.79
C ASN A 56 -1.90 4.87 9.95
N TYR A 57 -2.75 3.87 9.89
CA TYR A 57 -4.00 3.91 9.14
C TYR A 57 -4.91 5.07 9.57
N GLN A 58 -4.96 5.37 10.86
CA GLN A 58 -5.82 6.42 11.39
C GLN A 58 -5.43 7.80 10.90
N ASP A 59 -4.14 8.06 10.70
CA ASP A 59 -3.67 9.33 10.14
C ASP A 59 -4.26 9.58 8.75
N LEU A 60 -4.28 8.55 7.92
CA LEU A 60 -4.81 8.65 6.58
C LEU A 60 -6.33 8.80 6.58
N GLN A 61 -7.01 8.10 7.49
CA GLN A 61 -8.46 8.15 7.64
C GLN A 61 -8.95 9.53 8.08
N VAL A 62 -8.29 10.11 9.09
CA VAL A 62 -8.62 11.45 9.59
C VAL A 62 -8.44 12.50 8.52
N MET A 63 -7.37 12.40 7.74
CA MET A 63 -7.11 13.34 6.64
C MET A 63 -8.15 13.26 5.54
N GLY A 64 -8.74 12.09 5.33
CA GLY A 64 -9.82 11.91 4.35
C GLY A 64 -11.16 12.51 4.80
N LEU A 65 -11.39 12.63 6.13
CA LEU A 65 -12.62 13.17 6.70
C LEU A 65 -12.57 14.67 6.92
N ILE A 66 -11.36 15.24 7.11
CA ILE A 66 -11.15 16.67 7.27
C ILE A 66 -10.76 17.24 5.91
N ASP A 67 -10.97 18.53 5.69
CA ASP A 67 -10.65 19.19 4.42
C ASP A 67 -9.25 18.78 3.94
N PRO A 68 -9.14 18.06 2.79
CA PRO A 68 -7.84 17.61 2.29
C PRO A 68 -6.88 18.75 1.99
N LEU A 69 -7.38 19.96 1.69
CA LEU A 69 -6.53 21.11 1.39
C LEU A 69 -5.76 21.57 2.63
N LEU A 70 -6.36 21.47 3.82
CA LEU A 70 -5.72 21.86 5.07
C LEU A 70 -4.61 20.89 5.48
N ASN A 71 -4.69 19.64 5.02
CA ASN A 71 -3.75 18.59 5.38
C ASN A 71 -2.90 18.12 4.20
N LEU A 72 -2.85 18.91 3.13
CA LEU A 72 -2.14 18.52 1.90
C LEU A 72 -0.66 18.24 2.15
N ARG A 73 0.00 19.08 2.94
CA ARG A 73 1.43 18.90 3.25
C ARG A 73 1.67 17.54 3.95
N LYS A 74 0.86 17.22 4.96
CA LYS A 74 0.96 15.98 5.71
C LYS A 74 0.68 14.78 4.81
N LEU A 75 -0.32 14.90 3.96
CA LEU A 75 -0.67 13.86 2.99
C LEU A 75 0.48 13.57 2.02
N LEU A 76 1.14 14.64 1.53
CA LEU A 76 2.28 14.51 0.64
C LEU A 76 3.47 13.85 1.32
N ILE A 77 3.71 14.14 2.61
CA ILE A 77 4.77 13.52 3.39
C ILE A 77 4.51 12.01 3.54
N ILE A 78 3.27 11.63 3.88
CA ILE A 78 2.87 10.22 4.00
C ILE A 78 3.06 9.51 2.67
N ARG A 79 2.61 10.12 1.58
CA ARG A 79 2.74 9.57 0.24
C ARG A 79 4.21 9.30 -0.12
N LYS A 80 5.08 10.26 0.17
CA LYS A 80 6.51 10.13 -0.09
C LYS A 80 7.15 9.00 0.71
N LYS A 81 6.80 8.89 1.99
CA LYS A 81 7.32 7.82 2.85
C LYS A 81 6.87 6.44 2.40
N LEU A 82 5.61 6.31 2.00
CA LEU A 82 5.09 5.05 1.48
C LEU A 82 5.77 4.66 0.18
N PHE A 83 5.91 5.61 -0.73
CA PHE A 83 6.57 5.36 -2.01
C PHE A 83 8.02 4.90 -1.80
N LYS A 84 8.74 5.56 -0.90
CA LYS A 84 10.10 5.19 -0.55
C LYS A 84 10.17 3.76 0.02
N LEU A 85 9.22 3.41 0.88
CA LEU A 85 9.13 2.05 1.43
C LEU A 85 8.95 1.02 0.33
N PHE A 86 8.03 1.27 -0.60
CA PHE A 86 7.76 0.35 -1.72
C PHE A 86 8.99 0.16 -2.60
N LEU A 87 9.74 1.23 -2.86
CA LEU A 87 10.96 1.13 -3.64
C LEU A 87 12.06 0.36 -2.92
N GLN A 88 12.24 0.63 -1.63
CA GLN A 88 13.28 -0.04 -0.83
C GLN A 88 13.00 -1.54 -0.70
N LYS A 89 11.75 -1.91 -0.58
CA LYS A 89 11.36 -3.32 -0.44
C LYS A 89 11.21 -4.03 -1.76
N GLU A 90 11.28 -3.30 -2.88
CA GLU A 90 11.15 -3.87 -4.22
C GLU A 90 9.88 -4.72 -4.34
N ILE A 91 8.73 -4.09 -4.06
CA ILE A 91 7.45 -4.82 -4.10
C ILE A 91 7.18 -5.37 -5.50
N ASP A 92 6.54 -6.53 -5.53
CA ASP A 92 6.17 -7.20 -6.79
C ASP A 92 4.86 -6.68 -7.36
N ILE A 93 3.93 -6.31 -6.48
CA ILE A 93 2.61 -5.82 -6.86
C ILE A 93 2.14 -4.75 -5.90
N PHE A 94 1.42 -3.76 -6.42
CA PHE A 94 0.78 -2.72 -5.60
C PHE A 94 -0.73 -2.86 -5.68
N ILE A 95 -1.37 -2.87 -4.50
CA ILE A 95 -2.82 -2.94 -4.38
C ILE A 95 -3.31 -1.67 -3.69
N GLY A 96 -4.05 -0.84 -4.43
CA GLY A 96 -4.71 0.32 -3.88
C GLY A 96 -6.20 0.04 -3.74
N VAL A 97 -6.71 0.10 -2.53
CA VAL A 97 -8.13 -0.15 -2.24
C VAL A 97 -8.77 1.16 -1.78
N ASP A 98 -9.81 1.60 -2.46
CA ASP A 98 -10.47 2.89 -2.24
C ASP A 98 -9.49 4.07 -2.41
N SER A 99 -9.91 5.29 -2.06
CA SER A 99 -9.09 6.51 -2.18
C SER A 99 -8.39 6.62 -3.53
N PRO A 100 -9.15 6.64 -4.65
CA PRO A 100 -8.57 6.49 -5.99
C PRO A 100 -7.55 7.57 -6.33
N ASP A 101 -7.76 8.81 -5.92
CA ASP A 101 -6.82 9.90 -6.22
C ASP A 101 -5.48 9.70 -5.54
N PHE A 102 -5.50 9.28 -4.28
CA PHE A 102 -4.28 8.99 -3.53
C PHE A 102 -3.55 7.78 -4.11
N ASN A 103 -4.27 6.71 -4.39
CA ASN A 103 -3.68 5.47 -4.88
C ASN A 103 -3.19 5.58 -6.34
N MET A 104 -3.82 6.41 -7.15
CA MET A 104 -3.42 6.60 -8.55
C MET A 104 -1.97 7.08 -8.69
N PHE A 105 -1.50 7.90 -7.75
CA PHE A 105 -0.11 8.33 -7.72
C PHE A 105 0.84 7.12 -7.73
N PHE A 106 0.57 6.13 -6.86
CA PHE A 106 1.40 4.94 -6.74
C PHE A 106 1.35 4.07 -7.99
N HIS A 107 0.16 3.87 -8.53
CA HIS A 107 -0.01 3.09 -9.77
C HIS A 107 0.82 3.70 -10.90
N LYS A 108 0.75 5.00 -11.09
CA LYS A 108 1.48 5.67 -12.18
C LYS A 108 2.99 5.65 -11.97
N LYS A 109 3.44 5.97 -10.75
CA LYS A 109 4.88 6.04 -10.47
C LYS A 109 5.54 4.66 -10.51
N LEU A 110 4.92 3.67 -9.92
CA LEU A 110 5.47 2.32 -9.88
C LEU A 110 5.48 1.70 -11.28
N LYS A 111 4.46 1.95 -12.08
CA LYS A 111 4.41 1.49 -13.47
C LYS A 111 5.57 2.06 -14.29
N LYS A 112 5.88 3.35 -14.15
CA LYS A 112 7.00 3.98 -14.85
C LYS A 112 8.33 3.32 -14.51
N ILE A 113 8.55 3.03 -13.23
CA ILE A 113 9.79 2.38 -12.78
C ILE A 113 9.90 0.98 -13.34
N GLN A 114 8.81 0.23 -13.33
CA GLN A 114 8.78 -1.13 -13.88
C GLN A 114 9.10 -1.15 -15.38
N VAL A 115 8.55 -0.20 -16.12
CA VAL A 115 8.84 -0.07 -17.56
C VAL A 115 10.33 0.22 -17.79
N LYS A 116 10.91 1.11 -17.01
CA LYS A 116 12.36 1.41 -17.10
C LYS A 116 13.21 0.18 -16.80
N LYS A 117 12.87 -0.60 -15.80
CA LYS A 117 13.57 -1.85 -15.46
C LYS A 117 13.47 -2.85 -16.61
N SER A 118 12.30 -2.98 -17.20
CA SER A 118 12.08 -3.90 -18.32
C SER A 118 12.92 -3.52 -19.54
N ILE A 119 13.09 -2.22 -19.80
CA ILE A 119 13.91 -1.73 -20.92
C ILE A 119 15.41 -1.93 -20.63
N ALA A 120 15.83 -1.75 -19.38
CA ALA A 120 17.23 -1.88 -18.98
C ALA A 120 17.73 -3.33 -19.01
N ASN A 121 16.82 -4.27 -18.89
CA ASN A 121 17.14 -5.69 -18.96
C ASN A 121 17.01 -6.23 -20.37
#